data_f7190c5c01a67923e73c9579afa44362
#
_entry.id   f7190c5c01a67923e73c9579afa44362
#
_cell.length_a   1.000
_cell.length_b   1.000
_cell.length_c   1.000
_cell.angle_alpha   90.00
_cell.angle_beta   90.00
_cell.angle_gamma   90.00
#
_symmetry.space_group_name_H-M   'P 1'
#
loop_
_entity.id
_entity.type
_entity.pdbx_description
1 polymer ?
#
loop_
_entity_poly.entity_id
_entity_poly.type
_entity_poly.pdbx_seq_one_letter_code
_entity_poly.pdbx_strand_id
1 'polypeptide(L)'
;MSFPKVLVLAIAVPLDLNNQNRMIKIKLHNTLTRKKQTFVPLDENNVRLYLCGPTVYDRAHLGNARNVIMFDVLYRLLIEVYGKNSITYVRNFTDIDDKINNKSIESGRPISDITAETIHWYLEDMAALGNLDPNFMPRATDYIPQMINYIERLIAGGFAYTEEGHVLFSVSKYKNYGQLSGRSIGDMIAGARVEIASYKRDPMDFVLWKPSDQDLPGWESPWGRGRPGWHIECSAMAHDLLGATFDIHGGGNDLQFPHHENEIAQSCCAYHESEFARYWLHNEMLQVDGKKMSKSLGNFFTVRDLLDQGYAGEVIRFVFLSTHYSKPMDWNASKALEATSILRKWHGLIKNNSDIIPVPEEVVKKLSDDLNTAGVISLLHNYANNGEIGKLKAAANFLGLLTEEMSEWFADVDMSSLEDLFIDFRNRAIESKNFKNVDELRSKLTGAGVDVQIGKSNVLIVPNARFDRQKLDEIKIYYDLN
;
A
#
# COMPACT_ATOMS: atom_id res chain seq x y z
N MET A 1 25.05 -10.46 17.30
CA MET A 1 24.20 -9.86 18.33
C MET A 1 22.80 -10.41 18.14
N SER A 2 22.28 -11.07 19.18
CA SER A 2 21.00 -11.80 19.11
C SER A 2 19.86 -10.81 19.32
N PHE A 3 18.96 -10.68 18.36
CA PHE A 3 17.74 -9.88 18.49
C PHE A 3 16.73 -10.60 19.41
N PRO A 4 16.01 -9.88 20.27
CA PRO A 4 15.00 -10.50 21.11
C PRO A 4 13.82 -10.98 20.24
N LYS A 5 13.48 -12.26 20.40
CA LYS A 5 12.25 -12.84 19.84
C LYS A 5 11.06 -12.21 20.58
N VAL A 6 10.30 -11.37 19.89
CA VAL A 6 8.98 -10.96 20.37
C VAL A 6 8.06 -12.18 20.32
N LEU A 7 7.61 -12.60 21.48
CA LEU A 7 6.68 -13.71 21.65
C LEU A 7 5.28 -13.19 21.30
N VAL A 8 4.85 -13.39 20.05
CA VAL A 8 3.47 -13.14 19.65
C VAL A 8 2.61 -14.23 20.29
N LEU A 9 1.86 -13.87 21.32
CA LEU A 9 0.81 -14.74 21.86
C LEU A 9 -0.23 -14.98 20.76
N ALA A 10 -0.19 -16.17 20.18
CA ALA A 10 -1.25 -16.64 19.30
C ALA A 10 -2.50 -16.88 20.15
N ILE A 11 -3.46 -15.94 20.10
CA ILE A 11 -4.80 -16.16 20.62
C ILE A 11 -5.45 -17.22 19.71
N ALA A 12 -5.63 -18.41 20.25
CA ALA A 12 -6.33 -19.51 19.57
C ALA A 12 -7.81 -19.10 19.41
N VAL A 13 -8.20 -18.69 18.21
CA VAL A 13 -9.62 -18.52 17.84
C VAL A 13 -10.25 -19.91 17.75
N PRO A 14 -11.44 -20.14 18.35
CA PRO A 14 -12.08 -21.46 18.31
C PRO A 14 -12.36 -21.91 16.87
N LEU A 15 -12.06 -23.17 16.58
CA LEU A 15 -12.19 -23.81 15.25
C LEU A 15 -13.59 -23.73 14.59
N ASP A 16 -14.65 -23.46 15.36
CA ASP A 16 -16.04 -23.40 14.86
C ASP A 16 -16.39 -22.09 14.14
N LEU A 17 -15.70 -20.98 14.41
CA LEU A 17 -15.97 -19.71 13.76
C LEU A 17 -15.47 -19.66 12.30
N ASN A 18 -14.37 -20.36 12.01
CA ASN A 18 -13.85 -20.47 10.65
C ASN A 18 -14.83 -21.17 9.67
N ASN A 19 -15.71 -22.05 10.17
CA ASN A 19 -16.66 -22.78 9.33
C ASN A 19 -17.86 -21.92 8.88
N GLN A 20 -18.28 -20.91 9.65
CA GLN A 20 -19.38 -20.02 9.23
C GLN A 20 -18.91 -19.01 8.18
N ASN A 21 -17.69 -18.52 8.28
CA ASN A 21 -17.15 -17.53 7.33
C ASN A 21 -16.76 -18.15 5.98
N ARG A 22 -16.45 -19.45 5.90
CA ARG A 22 -16.23 -20.18 4.63
C ARG A 22 -17.45 -20.21 3.71
N MET A 23 -18.66 -19.93 4.20
CA MET A 23 -19.87 -19.79 3.36
C MET A 23 -19.98 -18.39 2.70
N ILE A 24 -19.19 -17.42 3.11
CA ILE A 24 -19.20 -16.08 2.53
C ILE A 24 -18.44 -16.09 1.20
N LYS A 25 -19.17 -15.84 0.11
CA LYS A 25 -18.59 -15.77 -1.23
C LYS A 25 -17.96 -14.41 -1.47
N ILE A 26 -16.64 -14.38 -1.58
CA ILE A 26 -15.89 -13.19 -1.98
C ILE A 26 -16.14 -12.92 -3.46
N LYS A 27 -16.45 -11.67 -3.80
CA LYS A 27 -16.53 -11.18 -5.18
C LYS A 27 -15.47 -10.13 -5.39
N LEU A 28 -14.73 -10.23 -6.48
CA LEU A 28 -13.66 -9.30 -6.83
C LEU A 28 -13.83 -8.80 -8.26
N HIS A 29 -13.56 -7.54 -8.52
CA HIS A 29 -13.48 -7.02 -9.87
C HIS A 29 -12.18 -7.51 -10.52
N ASN A 30 -12.30 -8.40 -11.48
CA ASN A 30 -11.15 -8.92 -12.21
C ASN A 30 -10.86 -8.03 -13.43
N THR A 31 -9.70 -7.36 -13.43
CA THR A 31 -9.30 -6.46 -14.52
C THR A 31 -9.22 -7.19 -15.86
N LEU A 32 -8.77 -8.45 -15.87
CA LEU A 32 -8.64 -9.24 -17.10
C LEU A 32 -10.00 -9.43 -17.80
N THR A 33 -11.04 -9.72 -17.03
CA THR A 33 -12.39 -9.95 -17.57
C THR A 33 -13.27 -8.70 -17.53
N ARG A 34 -12.85 -7.65 -16.80
CA ARG A 34 -13.59 -6.40 -16.54
C ARG A 34 -14.96 -6.63 -15.90
N LYS A 35 -15.06 -7.68 -15.10
CA LYS A 35 -16.30 -8.08 -14.42
C LYS A 35 -16.03 -8.35 -12.95
N LYS A 36 -17.02 -8.05 -12.12
CA LYS A 36 -17.06 -8.54 -10.76
C LYS A 36 -17.42 -10.03 -10.79
N GLN A 37 -16.54 -10.87 -10.27
CA GLN A 37 -16.66 -12.32 -10.30
C GLN A 37 -16.59 -12.91 -8.90
N THR A 38 -17.24 -14.03 -8.67
CA THR A 38 -17.03 -14.82 -7.46
C THR A 38 -15.61 -15.36 -7.48
N PHE A 39 -14.85 -15.06 -6.41
CA PHE A 39 -13.54 -15.62 -6.22
C PHE A 39 -13.65 -17.09 -5.82
N VAL A 40 -12.96 -17.94 -6.55
CA VAL A 40 -12.83 -19.38 -6.29
C VAL A 40 -11.35 -19.69 -6.34
N PRO A 41 -10.69 -19.96 -5.20
CA PRO A 41 -9.28 -20.28 -5.18
C PRO A 41 -8.99 -21.61 -5.89
N LEU A 42 -7.75 -21.76 -6.35
CA LEU A 42 -7.25 -23.03 -6.89
C LEU A 42 -7.17 -24.09 -5.81
N ASP A 43 -6.80 -23.69 -4.60
CA ASP A 43 -6.75 -24.52 -3.41
C ASP A 43 -7.16 -23.67 -2.19
N GLU A 44 -8.25 -24.02 -1.52
CA GLU A 44 -8.72 -23.31 -0.32
C GLU A 44 -7.75 -23.41 0.87
N ASN A 45 -6.84 -24.39 0.86
CA ASN A 45 -5.81 -24.54 1.88
C ASN A 45 -4.51 -23.79 1.52
N ASN A 46 -4.42 -23.23 0.30
CA ASN A 46 -3.27 -22.44 -0.14
C ASN A 46 -3.68 -21.40 -1.19
N VAL A 47 -4.39 -20.36 -0.76
CA VAL A 47 -4.73 -19.20 -1.61
C VAL A 47 -3.47 -18.36 -1.84
N ARG A 48 -3.09 -18.15 -3.10
CA ARG A 48 -1.82 -17.56 -3.49
C ARG A 48 -2.02 -16.18 -4.08
N LEU A 49 -1.32 -15.20 -3.51
CA LEU A 49 -1.41 -13.77 -3.84
C LEU A 49 -0.02 -13.21 -4.14
N TYR A 50 0.15 -12.55 -5.29
CA TYR A 50 1.34 -11.80 -5.65
C TYR A 50 1.01 -10.30 -5.82
N LEU A 51 1.81 -9.45 -5.19
CA LEU A 51 1.76 -8.00 -5.36
C LEU A 51 3.11 -7.50 -5.85
N CYS A 52 3.12 -6.83 -7.00
CA CYS A 52 4.32 -6.14 -7.46
C CYS A 52 4.74 -5.07 -6.46
N GLY A 53 5.95 -5.22 -5.92
CA GLY A 53 6.54 -4.31 -4.95
C GLY A 53 7.26 -3.12 -5.59
N PRO A 54 7.87 -2.26 -4.80
CA PRO A 54 8.54 -1.06 -5.29
C PRO A 54 9.93 -1.35 -5.86
N THR A 55 10.38 -0.47 -6.77
CA THR A 55 11.80 -0.31 -7.08
C THR A 55 12.45 0.50 -5.95
N VAL A 56 13.48 -0.07 -5.31
CA VAL A 56 14.04 0.43 -4.05
C VAL A 56 15.20 1.39 -4.27
N TYR A 57 14.91 2.57 -4.83
CA TYR A 57 15.86 3.65 -5.04
C TYR A 57 15.55 4.94 -4.26
N ASP A 58 14.32 5.07 -3.76
CA ASP A 58 13.82 6.25 -3.04
C ASP A 58 12.65 5.86 -2.12
N ARG A 59 12.24 6.76 -1.21
CA ARG A 59 11.12 6.52 -0.30
C ARG A 59 9.81 6.25 -1.03
N ALA A 60 8.96 5.43 -0.42
CA ALA A 60 7.64 5.11 -0.94
C ALA A 60 6.75 6.36 -1.05
N HIS A 61 6.22 6.62 -2.23
CA HIS A 61 5.22 7.66 -2.42
C HIS A 61 3.82 7.15 -2.04
N LEU A 62 2.88 8.07 -1.85
CA LEU A 62 1.51 7.75 -1.43
C LEU A 62 0.79 6.76 -2.35
N GLY A 63 1.13 6.74 -3.64
CA GLY A 63 0.59 5.76 -4.59
C GLY A 63 1.00 4.32 -4.26
N ASN A 64 2.28 4.10 -3.83
CA ASN A 64 2.74 2.80 -3.35
C ASN A 64 1.99 2.38 -2.08
N ALA A 65 1.83 3.31 -1.14
CA ALA A 65 1.11 3.06 0.11
C ALA A 65 -0.35 2.65 -0.14
N ARG A 66 -1.04 3.33 -1.07
CA ARG A 66 -2.41 2.99 -1.44
C ARG A 66 -2.54 1.56 -1.95
N ASN A 67 -1.60 1.15 -2.79
CA ASN A 67 -1.55 -0.21 -3.30
C ASN A 67 -1.41 -1.22 -2.15
N VAL A 68 -0.45 -1.00 -1.25
CA VAL A 68 -0.21 -1.90 -0.12
C VAL A 68 -1.41 -1.95 0.84
N ILE A 69 -2.03 -0.81 1.17
CA ILE A 69 -3.22 -0.76 2.04
C ILE A 69 -4.39 -1.55 1.44
N MET A 70 -4.64 -1.43 0.14
CA MET A 70 -5.69 -2.19 -0.53
C MET A 70 -5.44 -3.71 -0.43
N PHE A 71 -4.19 -4.13 -0.70
CA PHE A 71 -3.83 -5.55 -0.64
C PHE A 71 -3.73 -6.07 0.80
N ASP A 72 -3.43 -5.23 1.78
CA ASP A 72 -3.53 -5.57 3.21
C ASP A 72 -4.98 -5.86 3.62
N VAL A 73 -5.95 -5.07 3.16
CA VAL A 73 -7.37 -5.33 3.41
C VAL A 73 -7.81 -6.65 2.75
N LEU A 74 -7.38 -6.92 1.52
CA LEU A 74 -7.63 -8.19 0.85
C LEU A 74 -7.00 -9.35 1.64
N TYR A 75 -5.75 -9.21 2.05
CA TYR A 75 -5.05 -10.24 2.83
C TYR A 75 -5.77 -10.55 4.15
N ARG A 76 -6.21 -9.52 4.88
CA ARG A 76 -7.02 -9.68 6.10
C ARG A 76 -8.34 -10.41 5.82
N LEU A 77 -9.03 -10.05 4.74
CA LEU A 77 -10.26 -10.73 4.32
C LEU A 77 -10.01 -12.22 3.98
N LEU A 78 -8.94 -12.52 3.25
CA LEU A 78 -8.57 -13.89 2.92
C LEU A 78 -8.22 -14.70 4.18
N ILE A 79 -7.48 -14.11 5.13
CA ILE A 79 -7.18 -14.73 6.43
C ILE A 79 -8.46 -15.06 7.20
N GLU A 80 -9.43 -14.14 7.23
CA GLU A 80 -10.69 -14.32 7.93
C GLU A 80 -11.53 -15.46 7.35
N VAL A 81 -11.54 -15.56 6.01
CA VAL A 81 -12.39 -16.57 5.31
C VAL A 81 -11.71 -17.93 5.22
N TYR A 82 -10.41 -17.99 4.92
CA TYR A 82 -9.69 -19.24 4.65
C TYR A 82 -8.76 -19.66 5.79
N GLY A 83 -8.45 -18.76 6.72
CA GLY A 83 -7.49 -18.99 7.80
C GLY A 83 -6.06 -18.54 7.45
N LYS A 84 -5.33 -18.04 8.44
CA LYS A 84 -3.99 -17.46 8.27
C LYS A 84 -2.99 -18.40 7.61
N ASN A 85 -3.04 -19.69 7.94
CA ASN A 85 -2.11 -20.71 7.42
C ASN A 85 -2.46 -21.17 6.00
N SER A 86 -3.60 -20.75 5.46
CA SER A 86 -4.07 -21.08 4.11
C SER A 86 -3.78 -19.98 3.10
N ILE A 87 -2.96 -18.97 3.44
CA ILE A 87 -2.66 -17.88 2.52
C ILE A 87 -1.15 -17.81 2.30
N THR A 88 -0.74 -17.73 1.05
CA THR A 88 0.63 -17.42 0.65
C THR A 88 0.63 -16.08 -0.07
N TYR A 89 1.10 -15.03 0.60
CA TYR A 89 1.22 -13.67 0.09
C TYR A 89 2.68 -13.32 -0.19
N VAL A 90 2.97 -12.93 -1.43
CA VAL A 90 4.30 -12.50 -1.89
C VAL A 90 4.25 -11.05 -2.32
N ARG A 91 5.22 -10.24 -1.88
CA ARG A 91 5.47 -8.87 -2.33
C ARG A 91 6.97 -8.67 -2.51
N ASN A 92 7.41 -8.47 -3.74
CA ASN A 92 8.83 -8.40 -4.05
C ASN A 92 9.44 -7.01 -3.80
N PHE A 93 10.78 -6.97 -3.87
CA PHE A 93 11.57 -5.76 -4.07
C PHE A 93 12.33 -5.85 -5.38
N THR A 94 12.18 -4.83 -6.24
CA THR A 94 13.04 -4.62 -7.40
C THR A 94 14.27 -3.86 -6.92
N ASP A 95 15.35 -4.58 -6.64
CA ASP A 95 16.63 -4.06 -6.14
C ASP A 95 17.72 -3.98 -7.22
N ILE A 96 17.32 -4.11 -8.48
CA ILE A 96 18.14 -3.85 -9.66
C ILE A 96 17.31 -3.11 -10.71
N ASP A 97 17.72 -1.90 -11.05
CA ASP A 97 17.05 -1.03 -12.03
C ASP A 97 17.99 0.12 -12.42
N ASP A 98 17.80 0.70 -13.61
CA ASP A 98 18.61 1.85 -14.05
C ASP A 98 18.50 3.05 -13.10
N LYS A 99 17.34 3.24 -12.42
CA LYS A 99 17.17 4.30 -11.43
C LYS A 99 18.06 4.09 -10.21
N ILE A 100 18.26 2.84 -9.79
CA ILE A 100 19.17 2.49 -8.69
C ILE A 100 20.62 2.78 -9.11
N ASN A 101 20.99 2.35 -10.33
CA ASN A 101 22.32 2.60 -10.88
C ASN A 101 22.62 4.12 -10.94
N ASN A 102 21.69 4.90 -11.49
CA ASN A 102 21.83 6.36 -11.57
C ASN A 102 21.95 6.99 -10.17
N LYS A 103 21.14 6.55 -9.20
CA LYS A 103 21.22 7.02 -7.82
C LYS A 103 22.56 6.71 -7.17
N SER A 104 23.15 5.54 -7.47
CA SER A 104 24.48 5.16 -7.00
C SER A 104 25.56 6.08 -7.59
N ILE A 105 25.51 6.32 -8.90
CA ILE A 105 26.44 7.21 -9.59
C ILE A 105 26.34 8.64 -9.04
N GLU A 106 25.12 9.17 -8.94
CA GLU A 106 24.86 10.55 -8.46
C GLU A 106 25.30 10.77 -7.01
N SER A 107 25.11 9.77 -6.15
CA SER A 107 25.40 9.89 -4.71
C SER A 107 26.80 9.40 -4.33
N GLY A 108 27.49 8.66 -5.22
CA GLY A 108 28.76 7.98 -4.93
C GLY A 108 28.64 6.86 -3.90
N ARG A 109 27.42 6.36 -3.64
CA ARG A 109 27.14 5.30 -2.66
C ARG A 109 27.04 3.94 -3.34
N PRO A 110 27.45 2.85 -2.67
CA PRO A 110 27.21 1.49 -3.14
C PRO A 110 25.71 1.21 -3.32
N ILE A 111 25.36 0.47 -4.37
CA ILE A 111 23.98 0.04 -4.63
C ILE A 111 23.40 -0.75 -3.47
N SER A 112 24.19 -1.65 -2.87
CA SER A 112 23.78 -2.43 -1.69
C SER A 112 23.30 -1.56 -0.53
N ASP A 113 23.97 -0.43 -0.29
CA ASP A 113 23.65 0.47 0.81
C ASP A 113 22.35 1.25 0.51
N ILE A 114 22.20 1.69 -0.75
CA ILE A 114 21.00 2.40 -1.20
C ILE A 114 19.78 1.49 -1.10
N THR A 115 19.87 0.28 -1.62
CA THR A 115 18.74 -0.66 -1.64
C THR A 115 18.39 -1.14 -0.23
N ALA A 116 19.39 -1.45 0.61
CA ALA A 116 19.15 -1.85 2.00
C ALA A 116 18.47 -0.74 2.81
N GLU A 117 18.93 0.50 2.70
CA GLU A 117 18.34 1.66 3.36
C GLU A 117 16.92 1.93 2.86
N THR A 118 16.70 1.88 1.55
CA THR A 118 15.37 2.13 0.96
C THR A 118 14.36 1.05 1.33
N ILE A 119 14.78 -0.22 1.38
CA ILE A 119 13.93 -1.33 1.87
C ILE A 119 13.57 -1.09 3.32
N HIS A 120 14.52 -0.70 4.17
CA HIS A 120 14.27 -0.39 5.57
C HIS A 120 13.24 0.73 5.72
N TRP A 121 13.41 1.84 5.03
CA TRP A 121 12.45 2.95 5.01
C TRP A 121 11.06 2.54 4.53
N TYR A 122 11.01 1.70 3.50
CA TYR A 122 9.74 1.19 2.99
C TYR A 122 8.99 0.37 4.03
N LEU A 123 9.70 -0.52 4.73
CA LEU A 123 9.11 -1.36 5.76
C LEU A 123 8.62 -0.52 6.95
N GLU A 124 9.41 0.46 7.40
CA GLU A 124 9.00 1.42 8.43
C GLU A 124 7.74 2.20 8.03
N ASP A 125 7.73 2.75 6.81
CA ASP A 125 6.60 3.52 6.30
C ASP A 125 5.33 2.64 6.18
N MET A 126 5.46 1.38 5.74
CA MET A 126 4.32 0.46 5.64
C MET A 126 3.83 -0.02 7.02
N ALA A 127 4.71 -0.23 7.96
CA ALA A 127 4.36 -0.55 9.36
C ALA A 127 3.64 0.62 10.03
N ALA A 128 4.12 1.86 9.84
CA ALA A 128 3.46 3.07 10.36
C ALA A 128 2.03 3.24 9.83
N LEU A 129 1.70 2.68 8.67
CA LEU A 129 0.36 2.63 8.12
C LEU A 129 -0.47 1.42 8.58
N GLY A 130 0.02 0.61 9.52
CA GLY A 130 -0.67 -0.56 10.07
C GLY A 130 -0.86 -1.72 9.09
N ASN A 131 0.00 -1.83 8.07
CA ASN A 131 -0.04 -2.96 7.13
C ASN A 131 0.59 -4.21 7.75
N LEU A 132 0.01 -5.37 7.45
CA LEU A 132 0.59 -6.67 7.76
C LEU A 132 1.74 -6.98 6.79
N ASP A 133 2.74 -7.67 7.28
CA ASP A 133 3.79 -8.19 6.43
C ASP A 133 3.29 -9.37 5.58
N PRO A 134 3.71 -9.47 4.32
CA PRO A 134 3.47 -10.65 3.50
C PRO A 134 4.29 -11.85 4.02
N ASN A 135 3.96 -13.06 3.54
CA ASN A 135 4.72 -14.26 3.90
C ASN A 135 6.13 -14.24 3.32
N PHE A 136 6.30 -13.68 2.11
CA PHE A 136 7.57 -13.58 1.41
C PHE A 136 7.79 -12.19 0.82
N MET A 137 9.03 -11.70 0.95
CA MET A 137 9.50 -10.45 0.36
C MET A 137 10.80 -10.70 -0.42
N PRO A 138 10.73 -11.40 -1.58
CA PRO A 138 11.92 -11.73 -2.36
C PRO A 138 12.54 -10.48 -2.98
N ARG A 139 13.88 -10.50 -3.15
CA ARG A 139 14.62 -9.49 -3.89
C ARG A 139 14.93 -10.02 -5.29
N ALA A 140 14.82 -9.17 -6.30
CA ALA A 140 15.09 -9.57 -7.68
C ALA A 140 16.51 -10.15 -7.85
N THR A 141 17.51 -9.57 -7.17
CA THR A 141 18.90 -10.04 -7.24
C THR A 141 19.12 -11.45 -6.69
N ASP A 142 18.25 -11.95 -5.82
CA ASP A 142 18.33 -13.31 -5.28
C ASP A 142 17.77 -14.36 -6.28
N TYR A 143 17.11 -13.93 -7.36
CA TYR A 143 16.43 -14.80 -8.34
C TYR A 143 17.04 -14.80 -9.74
N ILE A 144 18.27 -14.32 -9.89
CA ILE A 144 18.96 -14.27 -11.19
C ILE A 144 19.03 -15.65 -11.89
N PRO A 145 19.37 -16.75 -11.22
CA PRO A 145 19.39 -18.06 -11.87
C PRO A 145 18.01 -18.49 -12.40
N GLN A 146 16.94 -18.20 -11.64
CA GLN A 146 15.56 -18.50 -12.04
C GLN A 146 15.16 -17.65 -13.26
N MET A 147 15.55 -16.38 -13.31
CA MET A 147 15.31 -15.50 -14.47
C MET A 147 16.05 -16.01 -15.72
N ILE A 148 17.30 -16.40 -15.59
CA ILE A 148 18.07 -16.97 -16.71
C ILE A 148 17.38 -18.23 -17.24
N ASN A 149 17.02 -19.16 -16.38
CA ASN A 149 16.32 -20.39 -16.77
C ASN A 149 14.96 -20.09 -17.45
N TYR A 150 14.26 -19.07 -16.95
CA TYR A 150 12.99 -18.65 -17.52
C TYR A 150 13.16 -18.10 -18.95
N ILE A 151 14.20 -17.29 -19.17
CA ILE A 151 14.55 -16.71 -20.47
C ILE A 151 15.00 -17.82 -21.44
N GLU A 152 15.79 -18.80 -21.00
CA GLU A 152 16.18 -19.96 -21.82
C GLU A 152 14.96 -20.73 -22.34
N ARG A 153 13.92 -20.92 -21.49
CA ARG A 153 12.65 -21.54 -21.92
C ARG A 153 11.94 -20.71 -22.99
N LEU A 154 11.90 -19.39 -22.85
CA LEU A 154 11.28 -18.49 -23.84
C LEU A 154 12.04 -18.55 -25.19
N ILE A 155 13.36 -18.64 -25.17
CA ILE A 155 14.18 -18.80 -26.39
C ILE A 155 13.90 -20.16 -27.02
N ALA A 156 13.93 -21.24 -26.24
CA ALA A 156 13.68 -22.58 -26.72
C ALA A 156 12.28 -22.73 -27.32
N GLY A 157 11.28 -22.02 -26.76
CA GLY A 157 9.92 -21.96 -27.29
C GLY A 157 9.75 -21.04 -28.51
N GLY A 158 10.79 -20.31 -28.92
CA GLY A 158 10.75 -19.39 -30.06
C GLY A 158 10.04 -18.07 -29.78
N PHE A 159 9.80 -17.72 -28.49
CA PHE A 159 9.15 -16.48 -28.05
C PHE A 159 10.16 -15.38 -27.74
N ALA A 160 11.43 -15.70 -27.61
CA ALA A 160 12.50 -14.74 -27.39
C ALA A 160 13.65 -14.96 -28.38
N TYR A 161 14.44 -13.92 -28.60
CA TYR A 161 15.59 -13.93 -29.50
C TYR A 161 16.74 -13.11 -28.92
N THR A 162 17.95 -13.38 -29.40
CA THR A 162 19.16 -12.64 -29.03
C THR A 162 19.54 -11.69 -30.15
N GLU A 163 19.91 -10.45 -29.82
CA GLU A 163 20.41 -9.45 -30.76
C GLU A 163 21.34 -8.47 -30.03
N GLU A 164 22.54 -8.24 -30.56
CA GLU A 164 23.56 -7.32 -30.00
C GLU A 164 23.77 -7.49 -28.46
N GLY A 165 23.87 -8.76 -28.00
CA GLY A 165 24.05 -9.08 -26.57
C GLY A 165 22.78 -8.91 -25.69
N HIS A 166 21.65 -8.45 -26.24
CA HIS A 166 20.37 -8.40 -25.59
C HIS A 166 19.57 -9.70 -25.82
N VAL A 167 18.69 -10.02 -24.89
CA VAL A 167 17.61 -10.98 -25.14
C VAL A 167 16.27 -10.24 -25.08
N LEU A 168 15.46 -10.41 -26.11
CA LEU A 168 14.18 -9.72 -26.25
C LEU A 168 13.04 -10.72 -26.38
N PHE A 169 11.91 -10.40 -25.78
CA PHE A 169 10.65 -11.08 -26.03
C PHE A 169 10.03 -10.59 -27.33
N SER A 170 9.60 -11.52 -28.19
CA SER A 170 8.93 -11.20 -29.45
C SER A 170 7.43 -11.11 -29.24
N VAL A 171 6.91 -9.89 -29.10
CA VAL A 171 5.50 -9.62 -28.79
C VAL A 171 4.56 -10.20 -29.86
N SER A 172 4.94 -10.14 -31.13
CA SER A 172 4.15 -10.66 -32.25
C SER A 172 3.91 -12.19 -32.20
N LYS A 173 4.69 -12.91 -31.37
CA LYS A 173 4.53 -14.37 -31.18
C LYS A 173 3.44 -14.72 -30.17
N TYR A 174 3.05 -13.78 -29.28
CA TYR A 174 1.98 -13.98 -28.32
C TYR A 174 0.67 -13.35 -28.81
N LYS A 175 -0.24 -14.17 -29.33
CA LYS A 175 -1.46 -13.72 -29.99
C LYS A 175 -2.44 -12.95 -29.09
N ASN A 176 -2.41 -13.22 -27.79
CA ASN A 176 -3.30 -12.62 -26.82
C ASN A 176 -2.73 -11.35 -26.16
N TYR A 177 -1.62 -10.81 -26.67
CA TYR A 177 -1.02 -9.60 -26.13
C TYR A 177 -2.00 -8.42 -26.19
N GLY A 178 -2.15 -7.71 -25.08
CA GLY A 178 -3.11 -6.62 -24.93
C GLY A 178 -4.43 -7.02 -24.25
N GLN A 179 -4.60 -8.28 -23.88
CA GLN A 179 -5.86 -8.77 -23.27
C GLN A 179 -6.14 -8.14 -21.90
N LEU A 180 -5.12 -7.89 -21.07
CA LEU A 180 -5.28 -7.28 -19.75
C LEU A 180 -5.59 -5.80 -19.87
N SER A 181 -4.77 -5.07 -20.61
CA SER A 181 -4.91 -3.62 -20.79
C SER A 181 -6.10 -3.26 -21.69
N GLY A 182 -6.54 -4.21 -22.52
CA GLY A 182 -7.61 -4.00 -23.52
C GLY A 182 -7.25 -3.05 -24.63
N ARG A 183 -5.97 -2.84 -24.86
CA ARG A 183 -5.42 -1.97 -25.92
C ARG A 183 -5.05 -2.81 -27.13
N SER A 184 -5.30 -2.30 -28.31
CA SER A 184 -4.71 -2.87 -29.52
C SER A 184 -3.21 -2.55 -29.60
N ILE A 185 -2.44 -3.40 -30.29
CA ILE A 185 -1.00 -3.16 -30.53
C ILE A 185 -0.80 -1.79 -31.21
N GLY A 186 -1.70 -1.43 -32.13
CA GLY A 186 -1.66 -0.11 -32.79
C GLY A 186 -1.80 1.08 -31.84
N ASP A 187 -2.73 0.98 -30.87
CA ASP A 187 -2.92 2.02 -29.83
C ASP A 187 -1.71 2.09 -28.88
N MET A 188 -1.10 0.95 -28.60
CA MET A 188 0.11 0.87 -27.76
C MET A 188 1.30 1.56 -28.43
N ILE A 189 1.52 1.31 -29.74
CA ILE A 189 2.58 1.98 -30.52
C ILE A 189 2.34 3.48 -30.59
N ALA A 190 1.10 3.90 -30.82
CA ALA A 190 0.75 5.33 -30.91
C ALA A 190 0.87 6.08 -29.57
N GLY A 191 0.65 5.38 -28.45
CA GLY A 191 0.67 5.95 -27.09
C GLY A 191 1.99 5.76 -26.32
N ALA A 192 2.86 4.89 -26.78
CA ALA A 192 4.13 4.62 -26.13
C ALA A 192 5.23 5.56 -26.69
N ARG A 193 6.08 6.11 -25.81
CA ARG A 193 7.43 6.54 -26.19
C ARG A 193 8.22 5.26 -26.49
N VAL A 194 8.01 4.67 -27.69
CA VAL A 194 8.70 3.46 -28.09
C VAL A 194 10.13 3.89 -28.45
N GLU A 195 11.09 3.51 -27.65
CA GLU A 195 12.50 3.64 -27.97
C GLU A 195 12.79 2.68 -29.13
N ILE A 196 13.03 3.22 -30.29
CA ILE A 196 13.44 2.47 -31.49
C ILE A 196 14.94 2.19 -31.31
N ALA A 197 15.25 1.05 -30.71
CA ALA A 197 16.62 0.58 -30.56
C ALA A 197 16.97 -0.35 -31.74
N SER A 198 18.22 -0.27 -32.23
CA SER A 198 18.72 -1.06 -33.35
C SER A 198 18.60 -2.57 -33.16
N TYR A 199 18.68 -3.04 -31.91
CA TYR A 199 18.60 -4.44 -31.54
C TYR A 199 17.15 -4.99 -31.48
N LYS A 200 16.11 -4.18 -31.69
CA LYS A 200 14.72 -4.64 -31.70
C LYS A 200 14.26 -4.97 -33.12
N ARG A 201 13.65 -6.15 -33.29
CA ARG A 201 12.99 -6.54 -34.57
C ARG A 201 11.64 -5.88 -34.76
N ASP A 202 10.92 -5.65 -33.64
CA ASP A 202 9.65 -4.93 -33.60
C ASP A 202 9.71 -3.89 -32.46
N PRO A 203 9.21 -2.68 -32.65
CA PRO A 203 9.18 -1.66 -31.60
C PRO A 203 8.51 -2.11 -30.29
N MET A 204 7.54 -3.01 -30.35
CA MET A 204 6.84 -3.56 -29.19
C MET A 204 7.63 -4.60 -28.42
N ASP A 205 8.70 -5.19 -29.02
CA ASP A 205 9.53 -6.16 -28.34
C ASP A 205 10.19 -5.54 -27.10
N PHE A 206 10.27 -6.30 -26.02
CA PHE A 206 10.78 -5.79 -24.75
C PHE A 206 11.94 -6.64 -24.22
N VAL A 207 12.81 -5.98 -23.46
CA VAL A 207 14.06 -6.58 -22.98
C VAL A 207 13.77 -7.57 -21.85
N LEU A 208 14.33 -8.78 -21.99
CA LEU A 208 14.40 -9.81 -20.96
C LEU A 208 15.75 -9.84 -20.27
N TRP A 209 16.83 -9.58 -21.03
CA TRP A 209 18.21 -9.50 -20.56
C TRP A 209 18.94 -8.43 -21.35
N LYS A 210 19.75 -7.60 -20.68
CA LYS A 210 20.56 -6.57 -21.34
C LYS A 210 22.01 -6.61 -20.85
N PRO A 211 22.99 -6.30 -21.72
CA PRO A 211 24.40 -6.23 -21.37
C PRO A 211 24.64 -5.27 -20.19
N SER A 212 25.60 -5.58 -19.36
CA SER A 212 26.07 -4.71 -18.29
C SER A 212 27.57 -4.53 -18.37
N ASP A 213 28.01 -3.26 -18.34
CA ASP A 213 29.42 -2.92 -18.23
C ASP A 213 29.98 -3.36 -16.87
N GLN A 214 31.32 -3.42 -16.78
CA GLN A 214 32.00 -3.92 -15.58
C GLN A 214 31.72 -3.07 -14.33
N ASP A 215 31.48 -1.77 -14.52
CA ASP A 215 31.19 -0.81 -13.46
C ASP A 215 29.71 -0.83 -13.00
N LEU A 216 28.86 -1.61 -13.68
CA LEU A 216 27.44 -1.78 -13.34
C LEU A 216 27.19 -3.19 -12.82
N PRO A 217 26.12 -3.40 -12.02
CA PRO A 217 25.67 -4.72 -11.63
C PRO A 217 25.46 -5.61 -12.84
N GLY A 218 25.92 -6.85 -12.77
CA GLY A 218 25.75 -7.80 -13.86
C GLY A 218 26.19 -9.20 -13.44
N TRP A 219 25.56 -10.18 -14.07
CA TRP A 219 25.75 -11.60 -13.81
C TRP A 219 26.09 -12.31 -15.10
N GLU A 220 26.86 -13.37 -14.98
CA GLU A 220 27.15 -14.23 -16.12
C GLU A 220 25.92 -14.97 -16.60
N SER A 221 25.73 -15.04 -17.89
CA SER A 221 24.62 -15.74 -18.54
C SER A 221 25.04 -16.38 -19.84
N PRO A 222 24.22 -17.26 -20.44
CA PRO A 222 24.52 -17.82 -21.77
C PRO A 222 24.67 -16.77 -22.89
N TRP A 223 24.18 -15.54 -22.65
CA TRP A 223 24.21 -14.43 -23.61
C TRP A 223 25.31 -13.40 -23.28
N GLY A 224 26.14 -13.69 -22.33
CA GLY A 224 27.19 -12.82 -21.81
C GLY A 224 26.79 -12.13 -20.49
N ARG A 225 27.73 -11.36 -19.94
CA ARG A 225 27.51 -10.61 -18.70
C ARG A 225 26.45 -9.53 -18.88
N GLY A 226 25.43 -9.56 -18.02
CA GLY A 226 24.32 -8.63 -18.15
C GLY A 226 23.42 -8.61 -16.92
N ARG A 227 22.24 -8.03 -17.08
CA ARG A 227 21.21 -7.90 -16.05
C ARG A 227 19.81 -8.15 -16.60
N PRO A 228 18.85 -8.57 -15.77
CA PRO A 228 17.48 -8.80 -16.22
C PRO A 228 16.77 -7.49 -16.65
N GLY A 229 15.82 -7.62 -17.54
CA GLY A 229 14.78 -6.60 -17.77
C GLY A 229 13.78 -6.60 -16.64
N TRP A 230 13.13 -5.46 -16.42
CA TRP A 230 12.20 -5.25 -15.30
C TRP A 230 11.03 -6.26 -15.22
N HIS A 231 10.54 -6.76 -16.35
CA HIS A 231 9.32 -7.57 -16.37
C HIS A 231 9.57 -9.04 -16.02
N ILE A 232 10.77 -9.57 -16.29
CA ILE A 232 11.09 -10.99 -16.03
C ILE A 232 11.24 -11.28 -14.54
N GLU A 233 11.54 -10.27 -13.73
CA GLU A 233 11.74 -10.38 -12.29
C GLU A 233 10.50 -10.96 -11.62
N CYS A 234 9.35 -10.29 -11.75
CA CYS A 234 8.10 -10.73 -11.15
C CYS A 234 7.61 -12.07 -11.71
N SER A 235 7.77 -12.31 -13.01
CA SER A 235 7.41 -13.59 -13.62
C SER A 235 8.20 -14.76 -13.01
N ALA A 236 9.51 -14.59 -12.83
CA ALA A 236 10.37 -15.62 -12.27
C ALA A 236 10.12 -15.85 -10.78
N MET A 237 10.02 -14.77 -10.00
CA MET A 237 9.73 -14.85 -8.55
C MET A 237 8.35 -15.43 -8.26
N ALA A 238 7.33 -15.00 -9.01
CA ALA A 238 5.97 -15.53 -8.86
C ALA A 238 5.90 -17.02 -9.23
N HIS A 239 6.55 -17.42 -10.32
CA HIS A 239 6.61 -18.83 -10.70
C HIS A 239 7.29 -19.71 -9.66
N ASP A 240 8.43 -19.26 -9.13
CA ASP A 240 9.22 -20.03 -8.14
C ASP A 240 8.45 -20.20 -6.81
N LEU A 241 7.81 -19.14 -6.35
CA LEU A 241 7.14 -19.12 -5.03
C LEU A 241 5.68 -19.58 -5.07
N LEU A 242 4.97 -19.33 -6.18
CA LEU A 242 3.52 -19.58 -6.30
C LEU A 242 3.16 -20.61 -7.36
N GLY A 243 4.11 -21.04 -8.18
CA GLY A 243 3.90 -21.96 -9.30
C GLY A 243 3.44 -21.27 -10.59
N ALA A 244 3.25 -22.07 -11.64
CA ALA A 244 2.93 -21.59 -12.98
C ALA A 244 1.58 -20.87 -13.06
N THR A 245 0.62 -21.28 -12.24
CA THR A 245 -0.69 -20.62 -12.12
C THR A 245 -1.02 -20.41 -10.65
N PHE A 246 -1.45 -19.21 -10.30
CA PHE A 246 -1.84 -18.85 -8.93
C PHE A 246 -3.13 -18.01 -8.93
N ASP A 247 -3.63 -17.65 -7.73
CA ASP A 247 -4.98 -17.11 -7.63
C ASP A 247 -5.06 -15.64 -8.01
N ILE A 248 -4.32 -14.76 -7.33
CA ILE A 248 -4.48 -13.31 -7.42
C ILE A 248 -3.15 -12.64 -7.71
N HIS A 249 -3.14 -11.75 -8.72
CA HIS A 249 -2.05 -10.84 -9.00
C HIS A 249 -2.53 -9.40 -9.04
N GLY A 250 -1.73 -8.47 -8.53
CA GLY A 250 -2.14 -7.09 -8.58
C GLY A 250 -1.05 -6.04 -8.42
N GLY A 251 -1.52 -4.79 -8.51
CA GLY A 251 -0.68 -3.60 -8.47
C GLY A 251 -1.47 -2.31 -8.68
N GLY A 252 -0.77 -1.22 -8.91
CA GLY A 252 -1.37 0.02 -9.37
C GLY A 252 -1.89 -0.08 -10.80
N ASN A 253 -2.86 0.76 -11.14
CA ASN A 253 -3.45 0.79 -12.49
C ASN A 253 -2.42 1.08 -13.60
N ASP A 254 -1.33 1.76 -13.26
CA ASP A 254 -0.20 2.04 -14.15
C ASP A 254 0.65 0.80 -14.47
N LEU A 255 0.57 -0.25 -13.66
CA LEU A 255 1.25 -1.51 -13.92
C LEU A 255 0.51 -2.42 -14.91
N GLN A 256 -0.78 -2.18 -15.20
CA GLN A 256 -1.52 -2.99 -16.18
C GLN A 256 -0.77 -3.07 -17.52
N PHE A 257 -0.20 -1.94 -17.95
CA PHE A 257 0.60 -1.85 -19.16
C PHE A 257 1.78 -0.88 -18.98
N PRO A 258 3.01 -1.31 -19.33
CA PRO A 258 3.33 -2.59 -19.99
C PRO A 258 3.60 -3.76 -19.03
N HIS A 259 3.78 -3.54 -17.73
CA HIS A 259 4.42 -4.48 -16.81
C HIS A 259 3.66 -5.82 -16.71
N HIS A 260 2.40 -5.80 -16.24
CA HIS A 260 1.61 -7.02 -16.05
C HIS A 260 1.21 -7.70 -17.38
N GLU A 261 1.00 -6.91 -18.45
CA GLU A 261 0.79 -7.47 -19.78
C GLU A 261 2.01 -8.28 -20.25
N ASN A 262 3.23 -7.76 -19.98
CA ASN A 262 4.47 -8.44 -20.30
C ASN A 262 4.69 -9.68 -19.44
N GLU A 263 4.33 -9.64 -18.16
CA GLU A 263 4.40 -10.81 -17.28
C GLU A 263 3.46 -11.94 -17.75
N ILE A 264 2.23 -11.61 -18.16
CA ILE A 264 1.31 -12.60 -18.76
C ILE A 264 1.94 -13.22 -20.01
N ALA A 265 2.45 -12.39 -20.91
CA ALA A 265 3.07 -12.87 -22.14
C ALA A 265 4.25 -13.81 -21.88
N GLN A 266 5.16 -13.43 -20.97
CA GLN A 266 6.27 -14.25 -20.54
C GLN A 266 5.82 -15.58 -19.96
N SER A 267 4.85 -15.53 -19.03
CA SER A 267 4.45 -16.70 -18.24
C SER A 267 3.65 -17.70 -19.07
N CYS A 268 2.71 -17.24 -19.89
CA CYS A 268 1.93 -18.10 -20.78
C CYS A 268 2.78 -18.70 -21.93
N CYS A 269 3.87 -18.03 -22.33
CA CYS A 269 4.77 -18.53 -23.35
C CYS A 269 5.84 -19.49 -22.82
N ALA A 270 6.33 -19.26 -21.57
CA ALA A 270 7.28 -20.17 -20.95
C ALA A 270 6.63 -21.46 -20.43
N TYR A 271 5.34 -21.39 -20.08
CA TYR A 271 4.54 -22.50 -19.52
C TYR A 271 3.19 -22.54 -20.19
N HIS A 272 3.07 -23.28 -21.30
CA HIS A 272 1.94 -23.26 -22.23
C HIS A 272 0.56 -23.58 -21.62
N GLU A 273 0.49 -24.23 -20.47
CA GLU A 273 -0.77 -24.52 -19.76
C GLU A 273 -1.04 -23.52 -18.63
N SER A 274 -0.22 -22.48 -18.51
CA SER A 274 -0.33 -21.47 -17.44
C SER A 274 -1.31 -20.37 -17.83
N GLU A 275 -2.17 -20.00 -16.87
CA GLU A 275 -2.93 -18.74 -16.90
C GLU A 275 -2.20 -17.60 -16.21
N PHE A 276 -1.04 -17.87 -15.61
CA PHE A 276 -0.24 -17.05 -14.72
C PHE A 276 -1.05 -16.64 -13.47
N ALA A 277 -1.98 -15.69 -13.56
CA ALA A 277 -2.90 -15.38 -12.47
C ALA A 277 -4.35 -15.40 -12.96
N ARG A 278 -5.25 -15.97 -12.13
CA ARG A 278 -6.68 -16.08 -12.46
C ARG A 278 -7.45 -14.79 -12.22
N TYR A 279 -7.07 -14.03 -11.20
CA TYR A 279 -7.70 -12.75 -10.83
C TYR A 279 -6.67 -11.63 -10.82
N TRP A 280 -6.97 -10.56 -11.53
CA TRP A 280 -6.12 -9.39 -11.65
C TRP A 280 -6.80 -8.21 -10.97
N LEU A 281 -6.14 -7.64 -9.96
CA LEU A 281 -6.66 -6.53 -9.19
C LEU A 281 -5.76 -5.30 -9.32
N HIS A 282 -6.38 -4.16 -9.67
CA HIS A 282 -5.65 -2.90 -9.81
C HIS A 282 -6.37 -1.78 -9.08
N ASN A 283 -5.62 -1.01 -8.30
CA ASN A 283 -6.16 0.20 -7.68
C ASN A 283 -5.95 1.42 -8.57
N GLU A 284 -6.93 2.32 -8.54
CA GLU A 284 -6.89 3.58 -9.28
C GLU A 284 -5.86 4.55 -8.72
N MET A 285 -5.54 5.57 -9.54
CA MET A 285 -4.50 6.56 -9.27
C MET A 285 -4.87 7.46 -8.09
N LEU A 286 -3.82 7.99 -7.46
CA LEU A 286 -3.91 9.00 -6.40
C LEU A 286 -3.89 10.41 -6.99
N GLN A 287 -4.71 11.28 -6.42
CA GLN A 287 -4.70 12.72 -6.62
C GLN A 287 -4.30 13.42 -5.32
N VAL A 288 -3.79 14.62 -5.44
CA VAL A 288 -3.50 15.52 -4.32
C VAL A 288 -4.11 16.87 -4.66
N ASP A 289 -5.02 17.35 -3.80
CA ASP A 289 -5.80 18.58 -4.03
C ASP A 289 -6.45 18.61 -5.43
N GLY A 290 -7.09 17.50 -5.80
CA GLY A 290 -7.82 17.33 -7.07
C GLY A 290 -6.94 17.23 -8.32
N LYS A 291 -5.62 17.17 -8.17
CA LYS A 291 -4.67 17.08 -9.29
C LYS A 291 -3.89 15.78 -9.25
N LYS A 292 -3.50 15.27 -10.42
CA LYS A 292 -2.60 14.12 -10.48
C LYS A 292 -1.32 14.42 -9.72
N MET A 293 -0.93 13.49 -8.82
CA MET A 293 0.33 13.59 -8.09
C MET A 293 1.52 13.46 -9.06
N SER A 294 2.41 14.45 -9.07
CA SER A 294 3.63 14.43 -9.89
C SER A 294 4.73 15.32 -9.32
N LYS A 295 6.00 14.94 -9.54
CA LYS A 295 7.16 15.75 -9.12
C LYS A 295 7.15 17.14 -9.78
N SER A 296 6.73 17.22 -11.05
CA SER A 296 6.70 18.49 -11.82
C SER A 296 5.66 19.50 -11.32
N LEU A 297 4.60 19.05 -10.64
CA LEU A 297 3.59 19.91 -10.04
C LEU A 297 3.90 20.29 -8.60
N GLY A 298 4.97 19.76 -8.00
CA GLY A 298 5.33 20.03 -6.60
C GLY A 298 4.36 19.44 -5.57
N ASN A 299 3.45 18.55 -6.00
CA ASN A 299 2.46 17.89 -5.15
C ASN A 299 2.75 16.40 -4.95
N PHE A 300 4.02 16.03 -5.07
CA PHE A 300 4.48 14.65 -4.89
C PHE A 300 4.87 14.44 -3.42
N PHE A 301 4.15 13.57 -2.73
CA PHE A 301 4.38 13.26 -1.33
C PHE A 301 4.77 11.79 -1.15
N THR A 302 5.77 11.58 -0.31
CA THR A 302 6.06 10.27 0.27
C THR A 302 5.20 10.04 1.52
N VAL A 303 5.15 8.80 2.01
CA VAL A 303 4.51 8.50 3.30
C VAL A 303 5.21 9.26 4.41
N ARG A 304 6.55 9.29 4.39
CA ARG A 304 7.37 10.00 5.37
C ARG A 304 7.07 11.50 5.43
N ASP A 305 6.88 12.15 4.28
CA ASP A 305 6.53 13.57 4.24
C ASP A 305 5.23 13.87 5.01
N LEU A 306 4.23 13.00 4.94
CA LEU A 306 3.00 13.18 5.69
C LEU A 306 3.19 12.88 7.19
N LEU A 307 3.93 11.83 7.52
CA LEU A 307 4.27 11.53 8.92
C LEU A 307 5.06 12.68 9.56
N ASP A 308 6.03 13.26 8.84
CA ASP A 308 6.83 14.38 9.30
C ASP A 308 6.04 15.71 9.39
N GLN A 309 4.98 15.86 8.59
CA GLN A 309 4.00 16.95 8.71
C GLN A 309 3.07 16.78 9.91
N GLY A 310 3.13 15.64 10.61
CA GLY A 310 2.35 15.38 11.80
C GLY A 310 1.07 14.59 11.59
N TYR A 311 0.81 14.06 10.38
CA TYR A 311 -0.31 13.15 10.18
C TYR A 311 0.05 11.76 10.70
N ALA A 312 -0.76 11.22 11.61
CA ALA A 312 -0.58 9.86 12.08
C ALA A 312 -0.81 8.84 10.95
N GLY A 313 -0.09 7.72 10.96
CA GLY A 313 -0.26 6.68 9.95
C GLY A 313 -1.67 6.13 9.88
N GLU A 314 -2.34 6.03 11.02
CA GLU A 314 -3.75 5.65 11.11
C GLU A 314 -4.69 6.62 10.37
N VAL A 315 -4.42 7.93 10.47
CA VAL A 315 -5.16 8.96 9.75
C VAL A 315 -4.98 8.81 8.25
N ILE A 316 -3.73 8.58 7.81
CA ILE A 316 -3.42 8.34 6.39
C ILE A 316 -4.18 7.09 5.90
N ARG A 317 -4.10 5.99 6.65
CA ARG A 317 -4.82 4.75 6.35
C ARG A 317 -6.32 4.96 6.25
N PHE A 318 -6.93 5.66 7.21
CA PHE A 318 -8.36 5.94 7.22
C PHE A 318 -8.82 6.70 5.97
N VAL A 319 -8.09 7.75 5.58
CA VAL A 319 -8.38 8.52 4.37
C VAL A 319 -8.33 7.62 3.13
N PHE A 320 -7.36 6.71 3.05
CA PHE A 320 -7.23 5.79 1.92
C PHE A 320 -8.38 4.78 1.87
N LEU A 321 -8.82 4.26 3.02
CA LEU A 321 -9.93 3.32 3.12
C LEU A 321 -11.30 3.98 2.88
N SER A 322 -11.41 5.30 3.00
CA SER A 322 -12.65 6.05 2.78
C SER A 322 -13.09 6.08 1.31
N THR A 323 -12.21 5.75 0.38
CA THR A 323 -12.51 5.70 -1.05
C THR A 323 -12.29 4.29 -1.58
N HIS A 324 -13.26 3.75 -2.31
CA HIS A 324 -13.13 2.44 -2.94
C HIS A 324 -11.89 2.38 -3.83
N TYR A 325 -11.15 1.27 -3.79
CA TYR A 325 -9.86 1.14 -4.48
C TYR A 325 -9.93 1.39 -5.99
N SER A 326 -11.04 1.02 -6.64
CA SER A 326 -11.26 1.21 -8.08
C SER A 326 -11.65 2.63 -8.48
N LYS A 327 -11.66 3.58 -7.54
CA LYS A 327 -11.94 5.00 -7.80
C LYS A 327 -10.70 5.85 -7.55
N PRO A 328 -10.50 6.93 -8.31
CA PRO A 328 -9.48 7.91 -7.97
C PRO A 328 -9.65 8.40 -6.54
N MET A 329 -8.58 8.41 -5.75
CA MET A 329 -8.58 8.89 -4.39
C MET A 329 -7.85 10.23 -4.33
N ASP A 330 -8.46 11.21 -3.69
CA ASP A 330 -7.88 12.53 -3.49
C ASP A 330 -7.45 12.72 -2.04
N TRP A 331 -6.15 12.91 -1.84
CA TRP A 331 -5.57 13.31 -0.56
C TRP A 331 -5.63 14.83 -0.43
N ASN A 332 -6.15 15.32 0.68
CA ASN A 332 -6.06 16.72 1.07
C ASN A 332 -6.13 16.90 2.60
N ALA A 333 -5.66 18.03 3.10
CA ALA A 333 -5.58 18.34 4.51
C ALA A 333 -6.97 18.31 5.21
N SER A 334 -8.04 18.71 4.52
CA SER A 334 -9.40 18.71 5.09
C SER A 334 -9.87 17.31 5.43
N LYS A 335 -9.65 16.32 4.53
CA LYS A 335 -9.99 14.92 4.81
C LYS A 335 -9.15 14.32 5.94
N ALA A 336 -7.89 14.70 6.03
CA ALA A 336 -7.01 14.25 7.11
C ALA A 336 -7.47 14.79 8.47
N LEU A 337 -7.90 16.06 8.54
CA LEU A 337 -8.47 16.65 9.77
C LEU A 337 -9.79 16.00 10.16
N GLU A 338 -10.68 15.73 9.21
CA GLU A 338 -11.93 15.01 9.44
C GLU A 338 -11.66 13.59 9.97
N ALA A 339 -10.75 12.85 9.31
CA ALA A 339 -10.33 11.52 9.74
C ALA A 339 -9.75 11.54 11.18
N THR A 340 -8.92 12.52 11.49
CA THR A 340 -8.36 12.72 12.83
C THR A 340 -9.46 12.89 13.88
N SER A 341 -10.45 13.72 13.62
CA SER A 341 -11.58 13.95 14.52
C SER A 341 -12.40 12.68 14.75
N ILE A 342 -12.67 11.93 13.68
CA ILE A 342 -13.43 10.67 13.74
C ILE A 342 -12.67 9.63 14.57
N LEU A 343 -11.40 9.39 14.25
CA LEU A 343 -10.58 8.40 14.92
C LEU A 343 -10.39 8.71 16.40
N ARG A 344 -10.21 9.98 16.76
CA ARG A 344 -10.15 10.40 18.18
C ARG A 344 -11.43 10.08 18.93
N LYS A 345 -12.59 10.40 18.34
CA LYS A 345 -13.89 10.03 18.94
C LYS A 345 -13.98 8.53 19.17
N TRP A 346 -13.55 7.73 18.19
CA TRP A 346 -13.61 6.26 18.28
C TRP A 346 -12.61 5.70 19.29
N HIS A 347 -11.37 6.21 19.34
CA HIS A 347 -10.40 5.85 20.39
C HIS A 347 -10.96 6.14 21.79
N GLY A 348 -11.57 7.30 21.99
CA GLY A 348 -12.23 7.64 23.26
C GLY A 348 -13.34 6.65 23.64
N LEU A 349 -14.16 6.22 22.67
CA LEU A 349 -15.22 5.25 22.90
C LEU A 349 -14.71 3.86 23.28
N ILE A 350 -13.64 3.38 22.62
CA ILE A 350 -13.12 2.01 22.85
C ILE A 350 -12.17 1.91 24.06
N LYS A 351 -11.71 3.03 24.61
CA LYS A 351 -10.66 3.11 25.65
C LYS A 351 -10.87 2.13 26.80
N ASN A 352 -12.11 2.03 27.30
CA ASN A 352 -12.44 1.17 28.44
C ASN A 352 -13.08 -0.15 28.03
N ASN A 353 -13.08 -0.47 26.72
CA ASN A 353 -13.68 -1.70 26.24
C ASN A 353 -12.63 -2.81 26.15
N SER A 354 -12.73 -3.80 27.03
CA SER A 354 -11.89 -5.00 27.05
C SER A 354 -12.49 -6.18 26.27
N ASP A 355 -13.69 -6.01 25.68
CA ASP A 355 -14.36 -7.10 24.98
C ASP A 355 -13.57 -7.51 23.74
N ILE A 356 -13.33 -8.80 23.63
CA ILE A 356 -12.77 -9.44 22.45
C ILE A 356 -13.90 -10.21 21.79
N ILE A 357 -14.44 -9.67 20.72
CA ILE A 357 -15.50 -10.31 19.94
C ILE A 357 -15.00 -10.61 18.51
N PRO A 358 -15.55 -11.63 17.84
CA PRO A 358 -15.27 -11.88 16.43
C PRO A 358 -15.62 -10.67 15.56
N VAL A 359 -15.00 -10.59 14.38
CA VAL A 359 -15.37 -9.60 13.37
C VAL A 359 -16.84 -9.77 13.01
N PRO A 360 -17.68 -8.71 13.06
CA PRO A 360 -19.08 -8.83 12.70
C PRO A 360 -19.26 -9.35 11.26
N GLU A 361 -20.15 -10.32 11.07
CA GLU A 361 -20.40 -10.95 9.76
C GLU A 361 -20.75 -9.92 8.66
N GLU A 362 -21.47 -8.87 9.03
CA GLU A 362 -21.85 -7.78 8.11
C GLU A 362 -20.63 -6.99 7.59
N VAL A 363 -19.55 -6.91 8.37
CA VAL A 363 -18.27 -6.32 7.95
C VAL A 363 -17.59 -7.21 6.92
N VAL A 364 -17.50 -8.52 7.21
CA VAL A 364 -16.93 -9.51 6.28
C VAL A 364 -17.73 -9.53 4.98
N LYS A 365 -19.07 -9.51 5.04
CA LYS A 365 -19.94 -9.42 3.85
C LYS A 365 -19.71 -8.15 3.03
N LYS A 366 -19.50 -7.00 3.67
CA LYS A 366 -19.20 -5.74 2.98
C LYS A 366 -17.86 -5.81 2.24
N LEU A 367 -16.81 -6.30 2.89
CA LEU A 367 -15.51 -6.47 2.24
C LEU A 367 -15.53 -7.54 1.16
N SER A 368 -16.32 -8.59 1.33
CA SER A 368 -16.49 -9.65 0.33
C SER A 368 -17.19 -9.15 -0.95
N ASP A 369 -17.78 -7.96 -0.96
CA ASP A 369 -18.32 -7.33 -2.16
C ASP A 369 -17.32 -6.30 -2.74
N ASP A 370 -16.22 -6.81 -3.28
CA ASP A 370 -15.20 -6.05 -4.00
C ASP A 370 -14.45 -5.05 -3.09
N LEU A 371 -14.09 -5.49 -1.90
CA LEU A 371 -13.36 -4.70 -0.91
C LEU A 371 -14.04 -3.36 -0.59
N ASN A 372 -15.33 -3.36 -0.33
CA ASN A 372 -16.13 -2.15 -0.04
C ASN A 372 -15.78 -1.56 1.34
N THR A 373 -14.59 -0.99 1.45
CA THR A 373 -14.07 -0.36 2.68
C THR A 373 -14.92 0.85 3.10
N ALA A 374 -15.38 1.65 2.16
CA ALA A 374 -16.27 2.78 2.44
C ALA A 374 -17.58 2.33 3.10
N GLY A 375 -18.12 1.18 2.65
CA GLY A 375 -19.28 0.56 3.28
C GLY A 375 -19.00 0.08 4.70
N VAL A 376 -17.80 -0.42 4.98
CA VAL A 376 -17.39 -0.78 6.36
C VAL A 376 -17.22 0.46 7.23
N ILE A 377 -16.60 1.53 6.74
CA ILE A 377 -16.49 2.80 7.47
C ILE A 377 -17.89 3.32 7.87
N SER A 378 -18.88 3.18 6.99
CA SER A 378 -20.28 3.53 7.33
C SER A 378 -20.84 2.67 8.45
N LEU A 379 -20.49 1.37 8.52
CA LEU A 379 -20.86 0.50 9.66
C LEU A 379 -20.16 0.94 10.95
N LEU A 380 -18.88 1.33 10.89
CA LEU A 380 -18.13 1.83 12.05
C LEU A 380 -18.79 3.08 12.64
N HIS A 381 -19.24 4.01 11.79
CA HIS A 381 -20.03 5.17 12.25
C HIS A 381 -21.33 4.74 12.95
N ASN A 382 -22.05 3.77 12.39
CA ASN A 382 -23.28 3.27 13.00
C ASN A 382 -23.03 2.62 14.35
N TYR A 383 -22.00 1.75 14.47
CA TYR A 383 -21.62 1.13 15.75
C TYR A 383 -21.26 2.18 16.79
N ALA A 384 -20.46 3.19 16.42
CA ALA A 384 -20.09 4.28 17.32
C ALA A 384 -21.32 5.09 17.80
N ASN A 385 -22.25 5.38 16.91
CA ASN A 385 -23.46 6.16 17.24
C ASN A 385 -24.48 5.35 18.07
N ASN A 386 -24.54 4.03 17.88
CA ASN A 386 -25.45 3.14 18.61
C ASN A 386 -24.86 2.64 19.94
N GLY A 387 -23.59 2.98 20.26
CA GLY A 387 -22.92 2.46 21.47
C GLY A 387 -22.51 0.99 21.38
N GLU A 388 -22.42 0.42 20.17
CA GLU A 388 -21.99 -0.96 19.92
C GLU A 388 -20.46 -1.07 19.93
N ILE A 389 -19.84 -0.72 21.08
CA ILE A 389 -18.39 -0.46 21.19
C ILE A 389 -17.53 -1.69 20.86
N GLY A 390 -17.93 -2.89 21.29
CA GLY A 390 -17.23 -4.14 20.94
C GLY A 390 -17.19 -4.37 19.43
N LYS A 391 -18.32 -4.15 18.73
CA LYS A 391 -18.35 -4.27 17.25
C LYS A 391 -17.50 -3.19 16.57
N LEU A 392 -17.54 -1.94 17.07
CA LEU A 392 -16.70 -0.86 16.58
C LEU A 392 -15.22 -1.25 16.65
N LYS A 393 -14.75 -1.72 17.82
CA LYS A 393 -13.37 -2.13 18.04
C LYS A 393 -12.97 -3.29 17.12
N ALA A 394 -13.74 -4.37 17.10
CA ALA A 394 -13.44 -5.56 16.29
C ALA A 394 -13.40 -5.23 14.78
N ALA A 395 -14.37 -4.47 14.28
CA ALA A 395 -14.44 -4.09 12.89
C ALA A 395 -13.34 -3.09 12.47
N ALA A 396 -13.00 -2.13 13.34
CA ALA A 396 -11.91 -1.19 13.07
C ALA A 396 -10.55 -1.89 13.09
N ASN A 397 -10.29 -2.76 14.08
CA ASN A 397 -9.06 -3.55 14.15
C ASN A 397 -8.90 -4.46 12.91
N PHE A 398 -9.99 -4.99 12.40
CA PHE A 398 -9.98 -5.77 11.17
C PHE A 398 -9.52 -4.94 9.95
N LEU A 399 -9.83 -3.65 9.91
CA LEU A 399 -9.31 -2.72 8.92
C LEU A 399 -7.90 -2.17 9.25
N GLY A 400 -7.26 -2.63 10.33
CA GLY A 400 -5.98 -2.09 10.81
C GLY A 400 -6.09 -0.68 11.37
N LEU A 401 -7.25 -0.33 11.93
CA LEU A 401 -7.54 0.91 12.64
C LEU A 401 -7.78 0.59 14.11
N LEU A 402 -7.59 1.55 15.00
CA LEU A 402 -7.84 1.44 16.46
C LEU A 402 -7.08 0.27 17.12
N THR A 403 -5.96 -0.17 16.56
CA THR A 403 -5.09 -1.17 17.19
C THR A 403 -4.18 -0.50 18.23
N GLU A 404 -3.59 -1.28 19.12
CA GLU A 404 -2.68 -0.75 20.13
C GLU A 404 -1.48 -0.04 19.49
N GLU A 405 -0.89 -0.64 18.45
CA GLU A 405 0.25 -0.08 17.73
C GLU A 405 -0.09 1.23 17.01
N MET A 406 -1.34 1.36 16.54
CA MET A 406 -1.80 2.57 15.84
C MET A 406 -2.26 3.67 16.78
N SER A 407 -2.39 3.41 18.08
CA SER A 407 -2.95 4.34 19.07
C SER A 407 -1.93 5.28 19.73
N GLU A 408 -0.64 5.11 19.48
CA GLU A 408 0.44 5.91 20.11
C GLU A 408 0.28 7.42 19.92
N TRP A 409 -0.29 7.86 18.77
CA TRP A 409 -0.55 9.27 18.48
C TRP A 409 -1.77 9.82 19.26
N PHE A 410 -2.62 8.93 19.77
CA PHE A 410 -3.79 9.28 20.58
C PHE A 410 -3.38 9.37 22.05
N ALA A 411 -2.79 10.51 22.44
CA ALA A 411 -2.59 10.79 23.84
C ALA A 411 -3.93 11.12 24.49
N ASP A 412 -4.29 10.35 25.52
CA ASP A 412 -5.45 10.67 26.37
C ASP A 412 -5.08 11.85 27.26
N VAL A 413 -5.27 13.03 26.73
CA VAL A 413 -5.06 14.27 27.45
C VAL A 413 -6.39 15.01 27.54
N ASP A 414 -6.82 15.24 28.76
CA ASP A 414 -7.98 16.10 28.98
C ASP A 414 -7.65 17.53 28.52
N MET A 415 -8.34 17.96 27.47
CA MET A 415 -8.24 19.28 26.85
C MET A 415 -9.39 20.22 27.25
N SER A 416 -10.36 19.73 28.01
CA SER A 416 -11.59 20.47 28.32
C SER A 416 -11.30 21.84 28.92
N SER A 417 -10.39 21.93 29.86
CA SER A 417 -10.00 23.19 30.49
C SER A 417 -9.38 24.19 29.50
N LEU A 418 -8.64 23.70 28.50
CA LEU A 418 -8.07 24.55 27.44
C LEU A 418 -9.10 24.94 26.39
N GLU A 419 -10.07 24.08 26.10
CA GLU A 419 -11.19 24.36 25.21
C GLU A 419 -12.08 25.44 25.80
N ASP A 420 -12.43 25.35 27.09
CA ASP A 420 -13.19 26.35 27.80
C ASP A 420 -12.45 27.70 27.86
N LEU A 421 -11.16 27.70 28.15
CA LEU A 421 -10.32 28.90 28.15
C LEU A 421 -10.29 29.54 26.74
N PHE A 422 -10.10 28.72 25.69
CA PHE A 422 -10.08 29.23 24.33
C PHE A 422 -11.41 29.85 23.91
N ILE A 423 -12.53 29.24 24.31
CA ILE A 423 -13.90 29.78 24.10
C ILE A 423 -14.09 31.09 24.83
N ASP A 424 -13.64 31.18 26.08
CA ASP A 424 -13.71 32.42 26.87
C ASP A 424 -12.91 33.55 26.22
N PHE A 425 -11.64 33.27 25.86
CA PHE A 425 -10.81 34.27 25.18
C PHE A 425 -11.43 34.71 23.85
N ARG A 426 -12.02 33.79 23.08
CA ARG A 426 -12.67 34.10 21.82
C ARG A 426 -13.89 34.98 22.00
N ASN A 427 -14.75 34.70 23.00
CA ASN A 427 -15.93 35.50 23.28
C ASN A 427 -15.56 36.94 23.70
N ARG A 428 -14.59 37.09 24.57
CA ARG A 428 -14.06 38.41 24.96
C ARG A 428 -13.40 39.14 23.78
N ALA A 429 -12.72 38.40 22.90
CA ALA A 429 -12.09 38.99 21.71
C ALA A 429 -13.11 39.52 20.70
N ILE A 430 -14.24 38.85 20.54
CA ILE A 430 -15.35 39.27 19.68
C ILE A 430 -15.94 40.58 20.21
N GLU A 431 -16.17 40.68 21.52
CA GLU A 431 -16.71 41.88 22.18
C GLU A 431 -15.76 43.07 22.12
N SER A 432 -14.48 42.85 22.43
CA SER A 432 -13.47 43.90 22.53
C SER A 432 -12.76 44.20 21.19
N LYS A 433 -12.98 43.38 20.17
CA LYS A 433 -12.24 43.37 18.89
C LYS A 433 -10.70 43.21 19.05
N ASN A 434 -10.27 42.59 20.17
CA ASN A 434 -8.86 42.34 20.46
C ASN A 434 -8.60 40.84 20.59
N PHE A 435 -7.94 40.27 19.60
CA PHE A 435 -7.67 38.82 19.48
C PHE A 435 -6.30 38.39 20.06
N LYS A 436 -5.55 39.29 20.68
CA LYS A 436 -4.17 38.99 21.16
C LYS A 436 -4.07 37.73 22.01
N ASN A 437 -4.98 37.55 22.99
CA ASN A 437 -4.94 36.38 23.89
C ASN A 437 -5.30 35.07 23.14
N VAL A 438 -6.20 35.12 22.16
CA VAL A 438 -6.57 33.99 21.32
C VAL A 438 -5.37 33.55 20.48
N ASP A 439 -4.68 34.51 19.86
CA ASP A 439 -3.52 34.25 19.00
C ASP A 439 -2.33 33.73 19.81
N GLU A 440 -2.12 34.26 21.03
CA GLU A 440 -1.07 33.80 21.94
C GLU A 440 -1.32 32.35 22.38
N LEU A 441 -2.53 32.02 22.84
CA LEU A 441 -2.89 30.65 23.25
C LEU A 441 -2.78 29.68 22.07
N ARG A 442 -3.26 30.08 20.89
CA ARG A 442 -3.13 29.25 19.66
C ARG A 442 -1.66 28.99 19.32
N SER A 443 -0.80 30.01 19.39
CA SER A 443 0.62 29.86 19.10
C SER A 443 1.31 28.90 20.06
N LYS A 444 1.02 29.00 21.38
CA LYS A 444 1.54 28.09 22.40
C LYS A 444 1.09 26.64 22.15
N LEU A 445 -0.22 26.44 21.88
CA LEU A 445 -0.78 25.12 21.57
C LEU A 445 -0.15 24.51 20.31
N THR A 446 0.03 25.30 19.25
CA THR A 446 0.70 24.85 18.03
C THR A 446 2.16 24.46 18.31
N GLY A 447 2.86 25.21 19.18
CA GLY A 447 4.23 24.90 19.64
C GLY A 447 4.33 23.62 20.48
N ALA A 448 3.23 23.22 21.12
CA ALA A 448 3.10 21.94 21.83
C ALA A 448 2.57 20.79 20.96
N GLY A 449 2.45 20.99 19.65
CA GLY A 449 1.92 19.98 18.74
C GLY A 449 0.40 19.77 18.91
N VAL A 450 -0.33 20.85 19.17
CA VAL A 450 -1.77 20.81 19.39
C VAL A 450 -2.48 21.74 18.42
N ASP A 451 -3.46 21.20 17.68
CA ASP A 451 -4.26 21.94 16.71
C ASP A 451 -5.56 22.45 17.35
N VAL A 452 -5.96 23.66 17.00
CA VAL A 452 -7.21 24.28 17.47
C VAL A 452 -8.18 24.34 16.29
N GLN A 453 -9.27 23.57 16.38
CA GLN A 453 -10.35 23.53 15.40
C GLN A 453 -11.53 24.36 15.93
N ILE A 454 -11.95 25.37 15.16
CA ILE A 454 -13.03 26.27 15.56
C ILE A 454 -14.29 25.94 14.75
N GLY A 455 -15.28 25.37 15.40
CA GLY A 455 -16.63 25.19 14.86
C GLY A 455 -17.52 26.41 15.04
N LYS A 456 -18.80 26.30 14.63
CA LYS A 456 -19.78 27.39 14.78
C LYS A 456 -20.08 27.69 16.26
N SER A 457 -20.16 26.65 17.09
CA SER A 457 -20.56 26.75 18.51
C SER A 457 -19.61 26.02 19.47
N ASN A 458 -18.54 25.38 18.94
CA ASN A 458 -17.59 24.64 19.75
C ASN A 458 -16.14 24.90 19.27
N VAL A 459 -15.21 24.65 20.16
CA VAL A 459 -13.79 24.60 19.88
C VAL A 459 -13.34 23.19 20.26
N LEU A 460 -12.55 22.57 19.40
CA LEU A 460 -11.92 21.30 19.66
C LEU A 460 -10.41 21.49 19.64
N ILE A 461 -9.75 21.10 20.72
CA ILE A 461 -8.29 21.18 20.87
C ILE A 461 -7.72 19.77 20.75
N VAL A 462 -6.88 19.56 19.72
CA VAL A 462 -6.52 18.22 19.25
C VAL A 462 -5.00 18.08 19.18
N PRO A 463 -4.35 17.20 20.01
CA PRO A 463 -2.96 16.87 19.81
C PRO A 463 -2.72 16.30 18.40
N ASN A 464 -1.64 16.67 17.75
CA ASN A 464 -1.17 16.08 16.48
C ASN A 464 0.05 15.18 16.73
N ALA A 465 0.67 14.62 15.69
CA ALA A 465 1.81 13.72 15.85
C ALA A 465 3.09 14.36 16.41
N ARG A 466 3.16 15.71 16.48
CA ARG A 466 4.24 16.44 17.15
C ARG A 466 3.91 16.77 18.60
N PHE A 467 2.87 16.13 19.15
CA PHE A 467 2.37 16.42 20.49
C PHE A 467 3.45 16.22 21.55
N ASP A 468 3.69 17.27 22.30
CA ASP A 468 4.62 17.33 23.41
C ASP A 468 3.85 17.57 24.70
N ARG A 469 3.69 16.52 25.49
CA ARG A 469 2.93 16.57 26.75
C ARG A 469 3.55 17.55 27.75
N GLN A 470 4.88 17.60 27.82
CA GLN A 470 5.56 18.50 28.76
C GLN A 470 5.24 19.97 28.44
N LYS A 471 5.32 20.35 27.16
CA LYS A 471 4.92 21.70 26.74
C LYS A 471 3.46 22.00 26.97
N LEU A 472 2.57 21.01 26.82
CA LEU A 472 1.16 21.19 27.13
C LEU A 472 0.95 21.44 28.63
N ASP A 473 1.60 20.66 29.48
CA ASP A 473 1.53 20.83 30.92
C ASP A 473 2.08 22.21 31.34
N GLU A 474 3.16 22.70 30.71
CA GLU A 474 3.68 24.08 30.90
C GLU A 474 2.62 25.14 30.49
N ILE A 475 1.86 24.91 29.41
CA ILE A 475 0.76 25.81 29.00
C ILE A 475 -0.36 25.80 30.04
N LYS A 476 -0.77 24.61 30.52
CA LYS A 476 -1.79 24.49 31.57
C LYS A 476 -1.37 25.24 32.85
N ILE A 477 -0.12 25.05 33.28
CA ILE A 477 0.45 25.78 34.44
C ILE A 477 0.44 27.29 34.18
N TYR A 478 0.86 27.75 32.99
CA TYR A 478 0.89 29.15 32.62
C TYR A 478 -0.45 29.85 32.74
N TYR A 479 -1.55 29.13 32.43
CA TYR A 479 -2.92 29.64 32.50
C TYR A 479 -3.68 29.20 33.76
N ASP A 480 -3.00 28.62 34.74
CA ASP A 480 -3.57 28.16 36.03
C ASP A 480 -4.72 27.14 35.84
N LEU A 481 -4.55 26.24 34.88
CA LEU A 481 -5.49 25.17 34.55
C LEU A 481 -5.04 23.85 35.20
N ASN A 482 -5.93 23.22 35.97
CA ASN A 482 -5.69 21.93 36.62
C ASN A 482 -6.06 20.76 35.70
#